data_5f8fbc4e1bf29a326150765efa179c48
#
_entry.id   5f8fbc4e1bf29a326150765efa179c48
#
_cell.length_a   1.000
_cell.length_b   1.000
_cell.length_c   1.000
_cell.angle_alpha   90.00
_cell.angle_beta   90.00
_cell.angle_gamma   90.00
#
_symmetry.space_group_name_H-M   'P 1'
#
loop_
_entity.id
_entity.type
_entity.pdbx_description
1 polymer ?
#
loop_
_entity_poly.entity_id
_entity_poly.type
_entity_poly.pdbx_seq_one_letter_code
_entity_poly.pdbx_strand_id
1 'polypeptide(L)'
;MELTDIQIPSDLRDCSLTELEVIAQHIRNLIIHRTSHIGGHIGSSLGATDIIVALHHVFDLDDAQFIFDISHQSYAHKILTGRHEGFKNKDKFHTVSGYSNPDESTYDAFHLGHASTSLSLACGLMIGRDLQHKTHPIITLIGDGALSGGEAYEALNHLATMSSQCLIIINDNEQSIAENHGGLYSHLQQLRDTHGESPNNLFKALGFSYRYVDDGNSLESLIHALKNCKDETTPTVLHIHTTKGHGYDKATANPEGFHNPSGFDIDTGETKKRYTNSYESIVAKQLIKTLDQNKAACIVTAATPGGFCLTKDIREKLGAQYIDVGIAEEHATTLLAGIAHNGGTPILPIYSTFLQRAYDQIINDLCINNSNALILVYRASIYGNKDMTHLGFNDITMLGNMPNLMYLAPTTVEELESSIRYGLEHHNHPIAIRIPVGIPINDTAQSNTIDSPVTSYGITQSGNTIAIIGVGNFYHKAIELGHAIQDTMQISPTIIKPLCISSLDTGTLNQLTKDHQIVITLEDGELEGGYGQKIASYYGKTSMKVLNYGISKQFYDRYKPEDVLHQNHLDIAQILNDIRTIQY
;
A
#
# COMPACT_ATOMS: atom_id res chain seq x y z
N MET A 1 6.25 27.85 -26.66
CA MET A 1 7.07 26.61 -26.52
C MET A 1 6.14 25.43 -26.42
N GLU A 2 6.33 24.38 -27.22
CA GLU A 2 5.57 23.13 -27.10
C GLU A 2 6.28 22.19 -26.14
N LEU A 3 5.56 21.28 -25.45
CA LEU A 3 6.17 20.28 -24.55
C LEU A 3 7.24 19.41 -25.25
N THR A 4 7.11 19.23 -26.55
CA THR A 4 8.10 18.53 -27.40
C THR A 4 9.41 19.28 -27.54
N ASP A 5 9.42 20.58 -27.25
CA ASP A 5 10.60 21.44 -27.30
C ASP A 5 11.37 21.43 -25.97
N ILE A 6 10.75 20.92 -24.90
CA ILE A 6 11.35 20.76 -23.57
C ILE A 6 12.15 19.46 -23.54
N GLN A 7 13.47 19.58 -23.65
CA GLN A 7 14.38 18.42 -23.65
C GLN A 7 15.00 18.17 -22.28
N ILE A 8 15.15 19.24 -21.49
CA ILE A 8 15.73 19.20 -20.15
C ILE A 8 14.94 20.11 -19.20
N PRO A 9 14.91 19.82 -17.89
CA PRO A 9 14.19 20.66 -16.93
C PRO A 9 14.58 22.14 -16.91
N SER A 10 15.84 22.45 -17.22
CA SER A 10 16.36 23.84 -17.28
C SER A 10 15.70 24.72 -18.33
N ASP A 11 15.06 24.14 -19.37
CA ASP A 11 14.37 24.90 -20.42
C ASP A 11 13.19 25.73 -19.89
N LEU A 12 12.64 25.36 -18.72
CA LEU A 12 11.55 26.12 -18.11
C LEU A 12 11.99 27.44 -17.47
N ARG A 13 13.28 27.62 -17.19
CA ARG A 13 13.77 28.81 -16.46
C ARG A 13 13.59 30.12 -17.22
N ASP A 14 13.65 30.05 -18.54
CA ASP A 14 13.53 31.23 -19.41
C ASP A 14 12.10 31.46 -19.97
N CYS A 15 11.15 30.58 -19.60
CA CYS A 15 9.75 30.68 -20.04
C CYS A 15 9.05 31.88 -19.37
N SER A 16 8.26 32.60 -20.15
CA SER A 16 7.31 33.59 -19.65
C SER A 16 6.16 32.92 -18.89
N LEU A 17 5.45 33.69 -18.04
CA LEU A 17 4.30 33.18 -17.30
C LEU A 17 3.26 32.53 -18.22
N THR A 18 2.92 33.18 -19.34
CA THR A 18 1.97 32.65 -20.32
C THR A 18 2.43 31.32 -20.95
N GLU A 19 3.73 31.15 -21.20
CA GLU A 19 4.27 29.87 -21.71
C GLU A 19 4.16 28.79 -20.64
N LEU A 20 4.45 29.11 -19.38
CA LEU A 20 4.31 28.16 -18.26
C LEU A 20 2.85 27.73 -18.04
N GLU A 21 1.87 28.62 -18.20
CA GLU A 21 0.44 28.31 -18.16
C GLU A 21 0.04 27.32 -19.24
N VAL A 22 0.53 27.53 -20.47
CA VAL A 22 0.30 26.61 -21.61
C VAL A 22 0.93 25.24 -21.33
N ILE A 23 2.16 25.22 -20.82
CA ILE A 23 2.86 23.98 -20.43
C ILE A 23 2.10 23.24 -19.35
N ALA A 24 1.67 23.91 -18.29
CA ALA A 24 0.89 23.31 -17.20
C ALA A 24 -0.42 22.68 -17.71
N GLN A 25 -1.11 23.35 -18.65
CA GLN A 25 -2.32 22.81 -19.25
C GLN A 25 -2.04 21.57 -20.13
N HIS A 26 -0.95 21.56 -20.91
CA HIS A 26 -0.53 20.40 -21.68
C HIS A 26 -0.19 19.20 -20.77
N ILE A 27 0.48 19.43 -19.67
CA ILE A 27 0.80 18.40 -18.66
C ILE A 27 -0.48 17.80 -18.10
N ARG A 28 -1.48 18.61 -17.72
CA ARG A 28 -2.79 18.13 -17.26
C ARG A 28 -3.46 17.25 -18.29
N ASN A 29 -3.47 17.66 -19.55
CA ASN A 29 -4.06 16.89 -20.64
C ASN A 29 -3.39 15.51 -20.79
N LEU A 30 -2.05 15.42 -20.69
CA LEU A 30 -1.32 14.17 -20.73
C LEU A 30 -1.62 13.27 -19.53
N ILE A 31 -1.72 13.84 -18.32
CA ILE A 31 -2.11 13.11 -17.10
C ILE A 31 -3.50 12.52 -17.25
N ILE A 32 -4.49 13.32 -17.69
CA ILE A 32 -5.87 12.87 -17.92
C ILE A 32 -5.90 11.77 -19.00
N HIS A 33 -5.19 11.99 -20.11
CA HIS A 33 -5.13 11.02 -21.20
C HIS A 33 -4.61 9.66 -20.73
N ARG A 34 -3.45 9.60 -20.06
CA ARG A 34 -2.88 8.34 -19.59
C ARG A 34 -3.78 7.66 -18.54
N THR A 35 -4.21 8.42 -17.55
CA THR A 35 -4.96 7.85 -16.40
C THR A 35 -6.38 7.41 -16.79
N SER A 36 -7.00 8.00 -17.81
CA SER A 36 -8.28 7.52 -18.34
C SER A 36 -8.18 6.11 -18.92
N HIS A 37 -7.01 5.72 -19.46
CA HIS A 37 -6.79 4.41 -20.07
C HIS A 37 -6.38 3.34 -19.07
N ILE A 38 -5.35 3.64 -18.24
CA ILE A 38 -4.70 2.64 -17.37
C ILE A 38 -4.90 2.90 -15.86
N GLY A 39 -5.62 3.98 -15.52
CA GLY A 39 -5.74 4.42 -14.14
C GLY A 39 -4.48 5.09 -13.59
N GLY A 40 -4.53 5.47 -12.32
CA GLY A 40 -3.42 6.12 -11.60
C GLY A 40 -3.88 7.30 -10.76
N HIS A 41 -2.93 7.96 -10.08
CA HIS A 41 -3.18 9.04 -9.12
C HIS A 41 -3.44 10.38 -9.82
N ILE A 42 -4.60 10.49 -10.47
CA ILE A 42 -4.96 11.68 -11.27
C ILE A 42 -5.22 12.90 -10.39
N GLY A 43 -6.06 12.78 -9.35
CA GLY A 43 -6.49 13.95 -8.55
C GLY A 43 -5.32 14.69 -7.90
N SER A 44 -4.43 13.95 -7.25
CA SER A 44 -3.24 14.49 -6.57
C SER A 44 -2.25 15.11 -7.56
N SER A 45 -2.03 14.44 -8.72
CA SER A 45 -1.09 14.92 -9.73
C SER A 45 -1.59 16.17 -10.45
N LEU A 46 -2.90 16.28 -10.73
CA LEU A 46 -3.49 17.49 -11.31
C LEU A 46 -3.39 18.67 -10.35
N GLY A 47 -3.70 18.47 -9.06
CA GLY A 47 -3.62 19.51 -8.04
C GLY A 47 -2.20 20.05 -7.81
N ALA A 48 -1.18 19.19 -7.94
CA ALA A 48 0.22 19.56 -7.75
C ALA A 48 0.92 20.08 -9.02
N THR A 49 0.25 20.09 -10.18
CA THR A 49 0.89 20.42 -11.46
C THR A 49 1.52 21.83 -11.44
N ASP A 50 0.83 22.84 -10.94
CA ASP A 50 1.31 24.22 -10.92
C ASP A 50 2.49 24.38 -9.97
N ILE A 51 2.46 23.75 -8.80
CA ILE A 51 3.58 23.74 -7.85
C ILE A 51 4.82 23.16 -8.53
N ILE A 52 4.68 22.04 -9.24
CA ILE A 52 5.81 21.35 -9.88
C ILE A 52 6.37 22.19 -11.04
N VAL A 53 5.51 22.78 -11.88
CA VAL A 53 5.95 23.68 -12.96
C VAL A 53 6.69 24.89 -12.40
N ALA A 54 6.16 25.52 -11.35
CA ALA A 54 6.80 26.66 -10.70
C ALA A 54 8.14 26.27 -10.05
N LEU A 55 8.26 25.07 -9.45
CA LEU A 55 9.51 24.54 -8.91
C LEU A 55 10.58 24.39 -10.01
N HIS A 56 10.23 23.80 -11.15
CA HIS A 56 11.13 23.64 -12.28
C HIS A 56 11.53 24.99 -12.94
N HIS A 57 10.67 26.01 -12.83
CA HIS A 57 11.00 27.35 -13.30
C HIS A 57 11.97 28.09 -12.35
N VAL A 58 11.83 27.94 -11.02
CA VAL A 58 12.57 28.70 -10.03
C VAL A 58 13.90 28.05 -9.65
N PHE A 59 13.94 26.72 -9.55
CA PHE A 59 15.11 25.96 -9.10
C PHE A 59 15.77 25.21 -10.25
N ASP A 60 17.09 25.10 -10.19
CA ASP A 60 17.86 24.28 -11.10
C ASP A 60 17.91 22.84 -10.59
N LEU A 61 17.33 21.89 -11.34
CA LEU A 61 17.34 20.49 -10.95
C LEU A 61 18.71 19.82 -11.05
N ASP A 62 19.63 20.38 -11.83
CA ASP A 62 20.99 19.88 -11.88
C ASP A 62 21.76 20.20 -10.58
N ASP A 63 21.27 21.19 -9.81
CA ASP A 63 21.80 21.57 -8.51
C ASP A 63 20.87 21.19 -7.35
N ALA A 64 19.54 21.32 -7.48
CA ALA A 64 18.57 21.05 -6.43
C ALA A 64 18.10 19.59 -6.38
N GLN A 65 17.83 19.07 -5.17
CA GLN A 65 17.22 17.74 -4.99
C GLN A 65 15.77 17.86 -4.57
N PHE A 66 14.87 17.24 -5.34
CA PHE A 66 13.44 17.20 -5.07
C PHE A 66 13.03 15.84 -4.50
N ILE A 67 12.20 15.88 -3.44
CA ILE A 67 11.59 14.69 -2.82
C ILE A 67 10.07 14.89 -2.81
N PHE A 68 9.36 13.95 -3.38
CA PHE A 68 7.89 13.94 -3.36
C PHE A 68 7.41 12.89 -2.37
N ASP A 69 6.71 13.29 -1.30
CA ASP A 69 6.15 12.33 -0.35
C ASP A 69 5.17 11.38 -1.04
N ILE A 70 5.23 10.08 -0.75
CA ILE A 70 4.56 9.00 -1.50
C ILE A 70 5.00 9.01 -2.98
N SER A 71 5.16 10.19 -3.56
CA SER A 71 5.44 10.51 -4.97
C SER A 71 4.30 10.24 -5.97
N HIS A 72 3.12 9.89 -5.51
CA HIS A 72 1.92 9.71 -6.33
C HIS A 72 1.44 11.01 -7.02
N GLN A 73 1.90 12.16 -6.56
CA GLN A 73 1.63 13.50 -7.11
C GLN A 73 2.72 13.99 -8.08
N SER A 74 3.69 13.14 -8.47
CA SER A 74 4.88 13.54 -9.24
C SER A 74 4.74 13.45 -10.76
N TYR A 75 3.54 13.22 -11.33
CA TYR A 75 3.39 13.00 -12.77
C TYR A 75 3.86 14.18 -13.61
N ALA A 76 3.63 15.42 -13.17
CA ALA A 76 4.15 16.61 -13.84
C ALA A 76 5.70 16.62 -13.85
N HIS A 77 6.34 16.25 -12.74
CA HIS A 77 7.79 16.10 -12.66
C HIS A 77 8.31 15.03 -13.64
N LYS A 78 7.63 13.86 -13.71
CA LYS A 78 8.00 12.81 -14.66
C LYS A 78 7.92 13.28 -16.12
N ILE A 79 6.87 14.02 -16.46
CA ILE A 79 6.69 14.58 -17.80
C ILE A 79 7.83 15.57 -18.13
N LEU A 80 8.15 16.47 -17.20
CA LEU A 80 9.18 17.52 -17.36
C LEU A 80 10.62 16.96 -17.32
N THR A 81 10.83 15.76 -16.82
CA THR A 81 12.15 15.09 -16.73
C THR A 81 12.30 13.98 -17.78
N GLY A 82 11.73 14.17 -18.98
CA GLY A 82 11.99 13.36 -20.17
C GLY A 82 11.08 12.15 -20.35
N ARG A 83 10.09 11.92 -19.45
CA ARG A 83 9.20 10.75 -19.51
C ARG A 83 7.84 11.05 -20.14
N HIS A 84 7.69 12.16 -20.89
CA HIS A 84 6.43 12.58 -21.50
C HIS A 84 5.83 11.53 -22.46
N GLU A 85 6.67 10.76 -23.18
CA GLU A 85 6.21 9.70 -24.08
C GLU A 85 5.43 8.61 -23.35
N GLY A 86 5.77 8.30 -22.08
CA GLY A 86 5.03 7.38 -21.22
C GLY A 86 3.66 7.90 -20.77
N PHE A 87 3.32 9.16 -21.09
CA PHE A 87 2.00 9.76 -20.87
C PHE A 87 1.24 10.01 -22.17
N LYS A 88 1.93 10.11 -23.31
CA LYS A 88 1.38 10.41 -24.63
C LYS A 88 1.05 9.15 -25.42
N ASN A 89 1.99 8.20 -25.48
CA ASN A 89 1.89 7.00 -26.31
C ASN A 89 1.36 5.81 -25.49
N LYS A 90 0.21 5.24 -25.90
CA LYS A 90 -0.44 4.12 -25.22
C LYS A 90 0.46 2.89 -25.07
N ASP A 91 1.29 2.60 -26.06
CA ASP A 91 2.19 1.46 -26.05
C ASP A 91 3.34 1.63 -25.04
N LYS A 92 3.57 2.88 -24.59
CA LYS A 92 4.61 3.23 -23.61
C LYS A 92 4.07 3.53 -22.19
N PHE A 93 2.75 3.47 -21.97
CA PHE A 93 2.17 3.78 -20.65
C PHE A 93 2.76 2.92 -19.53
N HIS A 94 3.12 1.68 -19.82
CA HIS A 94 3.71 0.75 -18.85
C HIS A 94 5.18 1.04 -18.53
N THR A 95 5.87 1.86 -19.32
CA THR A 95 7.31 2.14 -19.14
C THR A 95 7.58 3.14 -18.01
N VAL A 96 6.55 3.85 -17.54
CA VAL A 96 6.67 4.84 -16.46
C VAL A 96 5.83 4.41 -15.27
N SER A 97 6.46 4.29 -14.10
CA SER A 97 5.79 3.94 -12.84
C SER A 97 4.85 5.05 -12.36
N GLY A 98 3.98 4.72 -11.42
CA GLY A 98 3.11 5.70 -10.75
C GLY A 98 3.78 6.49 -9.64
N TYR A 99 5.05 6.20 -9.34
CA TYR A 99 5.82 6.73 -8.22
C TYR A 99 7.22 7.13 -8.65
N SER A 100 7.95 7.83 -7.79
CA SER A 100 9.36 8.17 -8.00
C SER A 100 10.19 6.91 -8.18
N ASN A 101 11.05 6.89 -9.21
CA ASN A 101 11.83 5.73 -9.57
C ASN A 101 13.19 6.15 -10.17
N PRO A 102 14.29 5.98 -9.41
CA PRO A 102 15.65 6.32 -9.88
C PRO A 102 16.10 5.54 -11.13
N ASP A 103 15.52 4.35 -11.39
CA ASP A 103 15.85 3.58 -12.59
C ASP A 103 15.25 4.20 -13.87
N GLU A 104 14.26 5.10 -13.72
CA GLU A 104 13.64 5.83 -14.83
C GLU A 104 14.32 7.18 -15.10
N SER A 105 14.83 7.84 -14.06
CA SER A 105 15.42 9.18 -14.18
C SER A 105 16.33 9.49 -13.00
N THR A 106 17.49 10.11 -13.27
CA THR A 106 18.42 10.62 -12.25
C THR A 106 17.86 11.77 -11.43
N TYR A 107 16.75 12.38 -11.86
CA TYR A 107 16.03 13.42 -11.12
C TYR A 107 15.09 12.85 -10.04
N ASP A 108 14.89 11.54 -9.99
CA ASP A 108 14.18 10.85 -8.92
C ASP A 108 15.21 10.32 -7.92
N ALA A 109 15.28 10.90 -6.71
CA ALA A 109 16.33 10.55 -5.74
C ALA A 109 16.13 9.16 -5.08
N PHE A 110 14.87 8.70 -4.93
CA PHE A 110 14.53 7.48 -4.21
C PHE A 110 13.35 6.75 -4.87
N HIS A 111 13.29 5.43 -4.70
CA HIS A 111 12.03 4.70 -4.87
C HIS A 111 11.11 5.04 -3.70
N LEU A 112 9.97 5.67 -3.99
CA LEU A 112 9.00 6.09 -2.98
C LEU A 112 7.62 5.51 -3.29
N GLY A 113 6.81 5.32 -2.26
CA GLY A 113 5.44 4.80 -2.40
C GLY A 113 4.65 4.82 -1.08
N HIS A 114 5.33 4.75 0.06
CA HIS A 114 4.72 4.88 1.38
C HIS A 114 4.77 6.33 1.85
N ALA A 115 3.73 6.76 2.59
CA ALA A 115 3.54 8.13 3.04
C ALA A 115 4.49 8.52 4.19
N SER A 116 4.65 9.83 4.40
CA SER A 116 5.25 10.46 5.59
C SER A 116 6.76 10.32 5.72
N THR A 117 7.45 9.75 4.71
CA THR A 117 8.90 9.49 4.76
C THR A 117 9.75 10.64 4.22
N SER A 118 9.17 11.55 3.43
CA SER A 118 9.92 12.57 2.68
C SER A 118 10.69 13.54 3.56
N LEU A 119 10.15 13.88 4.72
CA LEU A 119 10.81 14.79 5.67
C LEU A 119 12.03 14.14 6.32
N SER A 120 11.95 12.85 6.67
CA SER A 120 13.11 12.08 7.17
C SER A 120 14.20 11.95 6.11
N LEU A 121 13.82 11.69 4.86
CA LEU A 121 14.77 11.66 3.75
C LEU A 121 15.42 13.01 3.52
N ALA A 122 14.67 14.11 3.63
CA ALA A 122 15.22 15.47 3.56
C ALA A 122 16.25 15.72 4.66
N CYS A 123 15.98 15.32 5.92
CA CYS A 123 16.97 15.37 7.01
C CYS A 123 18.27 14.65 6.62
N GLY A 124 18.14 13.42 6.12
CA GLY A 124 19.29 12.61 5.69
C GLY A 124 20.08 13.26 4.55
N LEU A 125 19.41 13.80 3.54
CA LEU A 125 20.05 14.53 2.44
C LEU A 125 20.76 15.80 2.92
N MET A 126 20.14 16.58 3.82
CA MET A 126 20.77 17.76 4.41
C MET A 126 22.05 17.40 5.14
N ILE A 127 22.01 16.39 6.02
CA ILE A 127 23.20 15.93 6.75
C ILE A 127 24.28 15.44 5.78
N GLY A 128 23.91 14.61 4.80
CA GLY A 128 24.85 14.09 3.80
C GLY A 128 25.47 15.19 2.92
N ARG A 129 24.70 16.22 2.56
CA ARG A 129 25.15 17.41 1.84
C ARG A 129 26.14 18.21 2.68
N ASP A 130 25.77 18.51 3.93
CA ASP A 130 26.55 19.38 4.84
C ASP A 130 27.87 18.72 5.23
N LEU A 131 27.91 17.40 5.45
CA LEU A 131 29.14 16.63 5.68
C LEU A 131 30.09 16.67 4.48
N GLN A 132 29.58 16.88 3.27
CA GLN A 132 30.39 17.06 2.05
C GLN A 132 30.70 18.52 1.75
N HIS A 133 30.33 19.47 2.63
CA HIS A 133 30.49 20.91 2.44
C HIS A 133 29.85 21.43 1.14
N LYS A 134 28.74 20.80 0.71
CA LYS A 134 27.91 21.24 -0.41
C LYS A 134 26.78 22.13 0.08
N THR A 135 26.17 22.91 -0.85
CA THR A 135 25.13 23.90 -0.51
C THR A 135 23.87 23.82 -1.39
N HIS A 136 23.74 22.78 -2.21
CA HIS A 136 22.60 22.65 -3.11
C HIS A 136 21.26 22.61 -2.34
N PRO A 137 20.18 23.19 -2.91
CA PRO A 137 18.87 23.20 -2.27
C PRO A 137 18.30 21.80 -2.13
N ILE A 138 17.66 21.53 -0.98
CA ILE A 138 16.84 20.33 -0.75
C ILE A 138 15.41 20.78 -0.58
N ILE A 139 14.50 20.22 -1.38
CA ILE A 139 13.11 20.62 -1.45
C ILE A 139 12.24 19.37 -1.33
N THR A 140 11.32 19.36 -0.38
CA THR A 140 10.37 18.27 -0.18
C THR A 140 8.94 18.76 -0.35
N LEU A 141 8.13 17.98 -1.07
CA LEU A 141 6.70 18.22 -1.25
C LEU A 141 5.92 17.12 -0.54
N ILE A 142 5.23 17.47 0.54
CA ILE A 142 4.37 16.58 1.33
C ILE A 142 2.92 17.04 1.25
N GLY A 143 1.99 16.08 1.06
CA GLY A 143 0.55 16.37 1.15
C GLY A 143 0.08 16.47 2.59
N ASP A 144 -1.00 17.21 2.81
CA ASP A 144 -1.67 17.35 4.10
C ASP A 144 -2.04 15.99 4.74
N GLY A 145 -2.51 15.03 3.93
CA GLY A 145 -2.78 13.67 4.39
C GLY A 145 -1.54 12.98 4.96
N ALA A 146 -0.41 13.02 4.23
CA ALA A 146 0.83 12.38 4.65
C ALA A 146 1.49 13.09 5.85
N LEU A 147 1.20 14.38 6.04
CA LEU A 147 1.70 15.16 7.18
C LEU A 147 1.15 14.65 8.53
N SER A 148 0.04 13.88 8.53
CA SER A 148 -0.55 13.29 9.74
C SER A 148 0.18 12.06 10.26
N GLY A 149 1.10 11.46 9.49
CA GLY A 149 1.84 10.27 9.91
C GLY A 149 2.87 10.56 11.00
N GLY A 150 3.09 9.60 11.89
CA GLY A 150 4.01 9.73 13.03
C GLY A 150 5.43 10.11 12.59
N GLU A 151 5.97 9.45 11.58
CA GLU A 151 7.32 9.72 11.04
C GLU A 151 7.47 11.17 10.54
N ALA A 152 6.41 11.77 9.97
CA ALA A 152 6.44 13.17 9.57
C ALA A 152 6.57 14.11 10.78
N TYR A 153 5.90 13.82 11.91
CA TYR A 153 6.07 14.58 13.15
C TYR A 153 7.45 14.41 13.77
N GLU A 154 7.99 13.20 13.77
CA GLU A 154 9.37 12.93 14.23
C GLU A 154 10.38 13.71 13.41
N ALA A 155 10.21 13.71 12.08
CA ALA A 155 11.07 14.47 11.17
C ALA A 155 10.92 15.99 11.33
N LEU A 156 9.71 16.52 11.51
CA LEU A 156 9.51 17.95 11.81
C LEU A 156 10.22 18.35 13.09
N ASN A 157 10.09 17.53 14.15
CA ASN A 157 10.80 17.78 15.41
C ASN A 157 12.33 17.84 15.22
N HIS A 158 12.90 16.97 14.39
CA HIS A 158 14.34 16.98 14.09
C HIS A 158 14.73 18.16 13.19
N LEU A 159 14.02 18.40 12.09
CA LEU A 159 14.26 19.50 11.15
C LEU A 159 14.26 20.87 11.84
N ALA A 160 13.41 21.07 12.84
CA ALA A 160 13.34 22.31 13.63
C ALA A 160 14.65 22.64 14.37
N THR A 161 15.53 21.65 14.59
CA THR A 161 16.84 21.85 15.23
C THR A 161 18.00 22.02 14.25
N MET A 162 17.73 21.84 12.95
CA MET A 162 18.76 21.95 11.91
C MET A 162 18.95 23.42 11.49
N SER A 163 20.18 23.78 11.11
CA SER A 163 20.55 25.16 10.77
C SER A 163 20.87 25.36 9.30
N SER A 164 20.71 24.35 8.46
CA SER A 164 20.97 24.43 7.03
C SER A 164 19.68 24.45 6.21
N GLN A 165 19.76 24.93 4.97
CA GLN A 165 18.59 25.14 4.11
C GLN A 165 17.85 23.85 3.78
N CYS A 166 16.52 23.88 3.94
CA CYS A 166 15.55 22.94 3.39
C CYS A 166 14.23 23.65 3.15
N LEU A 167 13.63 23.48 1.99
CA LEU A 167 12.29 23.98 1.71
C LEU A 167 11.28 22.83 1.85
N ILE A 168 10.39 22.95 2.83
CA ILE A 168 9.30 22.01 3.10
C ILE A 168 8.02 22.60 2.52
N ILE A 169 7.52 22.03 1.44
CA ILE A 169 6.27 22.45 0.81
C ILE A 169 5.15 21.54 1.30
N ILE A 170 4.18 22.12 2.00
CA ILE A 170 2.95 21.43 2.38
C ILE A 170 1.90 21.74 1.31
N ASN A 171 1.52 20.73 0.55
CA ASN A 171 0.42 20.79 -0.41
C ASN A 171 -0.88 20.44 0.31
N ASP A 172 -1.56 21.46 0.82
CA ASP A 172 -2.83 21.33 1.51
C ASP A 172 -3.99 21.47 0.51
N ASN A 173 -4.66 20.35 0.25
CA ASN A 173 -5.84 20.31 -0.61
C ASN A 173 -7.08 19.75 0.11
N GLU A 174 -7.06 19.72 1.45
CA GLU A 174 -8.13 19.31 2.34
C GLU A 174 -8.56 17.85 2.22
N GLN A 175 -7.77 17.02 1.50
CA GLN A 175 -8.12 15.64 1.17
C GLN A 175 -6.94 14.70 1.28
N SER A 176 -7.12 13.60 2.00
CA SER A 176 -6.30 12.39 1.85
C SER A 176 -6.79 11.55 0.65
N ILE A 177 -6.98 10.25 0.81
CA ILE A 177 -7.75 9.44 -0.15
C ILE A 177 -9.22 9.83 -0.04
N ALA A 178 -9.78 9.76 1.16
CA ALA A 178 -11.10 10.26 1.55
C ALA A 178 -10.96 11.60 2.32
N GLU A 179 -11.97 11.96 3.07
CA GLU A 179 -11.95 13.11 3.97
C GLU A 179 -10.86 13.00 5.04
N ASN A 180 -10.30 14.13 5.43
CA ASN A 180 -9.28 14.21 6.47
C ASN A 180 -9.89 14.15 7.88
N HIS A 181 -9.25 13.44 8.80
CA HIS A 181 -9.65 13.31 10.20
C HIS A 181 -8.52 13.66 11.16
N GLY A 182 -8.84 14.41 12.22
CA GLY A 182 -7.89 14.73 13.30
C GLY A 182 -7.64 16.23 13.50
N GLY A 183 -7.01 16.57 14.62
CA GLY A 183 -6.78 17.96 15.06
C GLY A 183 -5.83 18.75 14.16
N LEU A 184 -4.92 18.09 13.45
CA LEU A 184 -4.02 18.74 12.48
C LEU A 184 -4.81 19.48 11.40
N TYR A 185 -5.87 18.88 10.88
CA TYR A 185 -6.63 19.47 9.77
C TYR A 185 -7.47 20.68 10.20
N SER A 186 -8.00 20.65 11.44
CA SER A 186 -8.62 21.85 12.03
C SER A 186 -7.60 22.98 12.19
N HIS A 187 -6.34 22.62 12.50
CA HIS A 187 -5.26 23.60 12.58
C HIS A 187 -4.88 24.15 11.18
N LEU A 188 -4.72 23.28 10.17
CA LEU A 188 -4.47 23.73 8.79
C LEU A 188 -5.61 24.60 8.27
N GLN A 189 -6.86 24.26 8.56
CA GLN A 189 -8.01 25.11 8.23
C GLN A 189 -7.90 26.50 8.89
N GLN A 190 -7.55 26.57 10.17
CA GLN A 190 -7.32 27.85 10.84
C GLN A 190 -6.23 28.67 10.17
N LEU A 191 -5.15 28.01 9.70
CA LEU A 191 -4.08 28.70 8.96
C LEU A 191 -4.59 29.21 7.60
N ARG A 192 -5.41 28.46 6.88
CA ARG A 192 -6.08 28.91 5.64
C ARG A 192 -7.00 30.09 5.90
N ASP A 193 -7.92 29.98 6.86
CA ASP A 193 -8.92 31.01 7.20
C ASP A 193 -8.29 32.35 7.62
N THR A 194 -7.04 32.30 8.12
CA THR A 194 -6.27 33.48 8.54
C THR A 194 -5.16 33.85 7.56
N HIS A 195 -5.14 33.30 6.36
CA HIS A 195 -4.09 33.52 5.36
C HIS A 195 -2.66 33.36 5.94
N GLY A 196 -2.48 32.37 6.82
CA GLY A 196 -1.20 32.07 7.48
C GLY A 196 -0.85 32.95 8.69
N GLU A 197 -1.69 33.92 9.05
CA GLU A 197 -1.43 34.90 10.11
C GLU A 197 -1.93 34.49 11.50
N SER A 198 -2.45 33.25 11.64
CA SER A 198 -2.88 32.77 12.97
C SER A 198 -1.74 32.85 13.99
N PRO A 199 -1.99 33.38 15.19
CA PRO A 199 -1.02 33.36 16.28
C PRO A 199 -0.71 31.93 16.77
N ASN A 200 -1.67 31.01 16.60
CA ASN A 200 -1.51 29.61 16.87
C ASN A 200 -1.01 28.92 15.58
N ASN A 201 0.29 28.76 15.44
CA ASN A 201 0.90 28.12 14.28
C ASN A 201 1.92 27.09 14.74
N LEU A 202 1.62 25.81 14.52
CA LEU A 202 2.47 24.68 14.90
C LEU A 202 3.90 24.83 14.34
N PHE A 203 4.04 25.21 13.09
CA PHE A 203 5.33 25.30 12.43
C PHE A 203 6.18 26.44 13.02
N LYS A 204 5.58 27.61 13.25
CA LYS A 204 6.23 28.73 13.95
C LYS A 204 6.59 28.36 15.39
N ALA A 205 5.73 27.61 16.09
CA ALA A 205 5.95 27.15 17.47
C ALA A 205 7.14 26.16 17.55
N LEU A 206 7.37 25.35 16.53
CA LEU A 206 8.53 24.48 16.40
C LEU A 206 9.82 25.25 16.02
N GLY A 207 9.72 26.49 15.52
CA GLY A 207 10.87 27.31 15.16
C GLY A 207 11.11 27.47 13.67
N PHE A 208 10.25 26.96 12.80
CA PHE A 208 10.37 27.13 11.35
C PHE A 208 10.07 28.56 10.92
N SER A 209 10.77 29.04 9.89
CA SER A 209 10.27 30.09 9.02
C SER A 209 9.02 29.57 8.31
N TYR A 210 7.92 30.33 8.34
CA TYR A 210 6.64 29.89 7.78
C TYR A 210 6.07 30.93 6.83
N ARG A 211 5.67 30.45 5.64
CA ARG A 211 5.01 31.26 4.60
C ARG A 211 3.75 30.54 4.12
N TYR A 212 2.76 31.30 3.65
CA TYR A 212 1.49 30.78 3.17
C TYR A 212 1.18 31.28 1.77
N VAL A 213 0.60 30.43 0.93
CA VAL A 213 0.09 30.77 -0.41
C VAL A 213 -1.37 30.33 -0.49
N ASP A 214 -2.27 31.30 -0.64
CA ASP A 214 -3.71 31.07 -0.68
C ASP A 214 -4.17 30.48 -2.02
N ASP A 215 -3.67 31.02 -3.13
CA ASP A 215 -3.95 30.54 -4.49
C ASP A 215 -2.80 29.67 -5.00
N GLY A 216 -2.79 28.41 -4.56
CA GLY A 216 -1.77 27.43 -4.89
C GLY A 216 -1.90 26.81 -6.28
N ASN A 217 -2.88 27.22 -7.08
CA ASN A 217 -3.00 26.88 -8.50
C ASN A 217 -2.72 28.09 -9.43
N SER A 218 -2.24 29.23 -8.88
CA SER A 218 -1.72 30.36 -9.63
C SER A 218 -0.20 30.27 -9.77
N LEU A 219 0.29 30.09 -10.98
CA LEU A 219 1.74 30.07 -11.27
C LEU A 219 2.43 31.38 -10.85
N GLU A 220 1.79 32.53 -11.00
CA GLU A 220 2.33 33.82 -10.57
C GLU A 220 2.57 33.86 -9.06
N SER A 221 1.56 33.48 -8.26
CA SER A 221 1.66 33.40 -6.80
C SER A 221 2.72 32.41 -6.34
N LEU A 222 2.77 31.24 -6.96
CA LEU A 222 3.76 30.19 -6.64
C LEU A 222 5.18 30.61 -6.96
N ILE A 223 5.44 31.18 -8.15
CA ILE A 223 6.76 31.64 -8.56
C ILE A 223 7.25 32.74 -7.61
N HIS A 224 6.36 33.68 -7.25
CA HIS A 224 6.70 34.74 -6.30
C HIS A 224 7.08 34.16 -4.93
N ALA A 225 6.28 33.25 -4.40
CA ALA A 225 6.53 32.63 -3.09
C ALA A 225 7.83 31.80 -3.09
N LEU A 226 8.06 30.98 -4.14
CA LEU A 226 9.26 30.14 -4.27
C LEU A 226 10.55 30.98 -4.41
N LYS A 227 10.52 32.08 -5.17
CA LYS A 227 11.63 33.02 -5.26
C LYS A 227 11.97 33.61 -3.89
N ASN A 228 10.97 33.94 -3.08
CA ASN A 228 11.17 34.46 -1.72
C ASN A 228 11.71 33.41 -0.73
N CYS A 229 11.53 32.10 -1.03
CA CYS A 229 12.09 31.01 -0.22
C CYS A 229 13.49 30.57 -0.67
N LYS A 230 13.92 30.96 -1.87
CA LYS A 230 15.18 30.46 -2.46
C LYS A 230 16.41 30.84 -1.65
N ASP A 231 16.39 32.05 -1.05
CA ASP A 231 17.51 32.61 -0.30
C ASP A 231 17.46 32.35 1.21
N GLU A 232 16.45 31.57 1.66
CA GLU A 232 16.37 31.16 3.07
C GLU A 232 17.54 30.22 3.42
N THR A 233 18.11 30.39 4.60
CA THR A 233 19.29 29.62 5.03
C THR A 233 18.97 28.56 6.07
N THR A 234 17.74 28.52 6.57
CA THR A 234 17.24 27.58 7.57
C THR A 234 16.03 26.80 7.03
N PRO A 235 15.62 25.71 7.66
CA PRO A 235 14.43 24.99 7.25
C PRO A 235 13.19 25.89 7.25
N THR A 236 12.52 25.95 6.10
CA THR A 236 11.38 26.84 5.86
C THR A 236 10.17 26.03 5.42
N VAL A 237 9.02 26.29 6.03
CA VAL A 237 7.73 25.70 5.65
C VAL A 237 6.99 26.67 4.73
N LEU A 238 6.70 26.21 3.52
CA LEU A 238 5.82 26.88 2.56
C LEU A 238 4.50 26.08 2.49
N HIS A 239 3.46 26.61 3.13
CA HIS A 239 2.14 26.03 3.14
C HIS A 239 1.34 26.58 1.96
N ILE A 240 0.92 25.70 1.04
CA ILE A 240 0.24 26.05 -0.20
C ILE A 240 -1.13 25.41 -0.20
N HIS A 241 -2.18 26.24 -0.35
CA HIS A 241 -3.57 25.76 -0.49
C HIS A 241 -3.86 25.52 -1.97
N THR A 242 -4.20 24.25 -2.34
CA THR A 242 -4.48 23.86 -3.72
C THR A 242 -5.84 23.18 -3.85
N THR A 243 -6.30 22.99 -5.08
CA THR A 243 -7.50 22.22 -5.40
C THR A 243 -7.12 20.84 -5.96
N LYS A 244 -7.48 19.77 -5.24
CA LYS A 244 -7.28 18.39 -5.73
C LYS A 244 -8.09 18.17 -7.02
N GLY A 245 -7.43 17.70 -8.08
CA GLY A 245 -8.09 17.50 -9.38
C GLY A 245 -8.19 18.76 -10.24
N HIS A 246 -7.48 19.84 -9.91
CA HIS A 246 -7.50 21.12 -10.63
C HIS A 246 -7.32 20.94 -12.14
N GLY A 247 -8.21 21.60 -12.93
CA GLY A 247 -8.21 21.54 -14.39
C GLY A 247 -8.96 20.33 -14.99
N TYR A 248 -9.68 19.54 -14.13
CA TYR A 248 -10.61 18.51 -14.57
C TYR A 248 -11.83 18.43 -13.65
N ASP A 249 -12.94 19.05 -14.05
CA ASP A 249 -14.13 19.23 -13.21
C ASP A 249 -14.68 17.94 -12.58
N LYS A 250 -14.57 16.80 -13.29
CA LYS A 250 -15.02 15.51 -12.75
C LYS A 250 -14.18 15.07 -11.55
N ALA A 251 -12.87 15.33 -11.59
CA ALA A 251 -11.96 15.00 -10.49
C ALA A 251 -12.15 15.96 -9.31
N THR A 252 -12.39 17.23 -9.58
CA THR A 252 -12.68 18.24 -8.53
C THR A 252 -14.01 17.96 -7.84
N ALA A 253 -15.05 17.54 -8.59
CA ALA A 253 -16.36 17.22 -8.03
C ALA A 253 -16.39 15.89 -7.24
N ASN A 254 -15.43 14.97 -7.46
CA ASN A 254 -15.36 13.68 -6.78
C ASN A 254 -13.89 13.32 -6.44
N PRO A 255 -13.24 14.03 -5.51
CA PRO A 255 -11.82 13.87 -5.22
C PRO A 255 -11.45 12.51 -4.66
N GLU A 256 -12.34 11.82 -3.93
CA GLU A 256 -12.12 10.44 -3.46
C GLU A 256 -12.15 9.44 -4.63
N GLY A 257 -13.15 9.51 -5.50
CA GLY A 257 -13.28 8.64 -6.68
C GLY A 257 -12.14 8.80 -7.69
N PHE A 258 -11.59 10.01 -7.79
CA PHE A 258 -10.47 10.34 -8.66
C PHE A 258 -9.10 10.36 -7.96
N HIS A 259 -9.00 9.84 -6.73
CA HIS A 259 -7.69 9.68 -6.10
C HIS A 259 -6.81 8.68 -6.89
N ASN A 260 -7.33 7.47 -7.13
CA ASN A 260 -6.63 6.43 -7.91
C ASN A 260 -7.63 5.51 -8.65
N PRO A 261 -8.33 6.01 -9.67
CA PRO A 261 -9.26 5.20 -10.45
C PRO A 261 -8.52 4.16 -11.31
N SER A 262 -9.19 3.06 -11.67
CA SER A 262 -8.67 2.01 -12.55
C SER A 262 -8.74 2.36 -14.05
N GLY A 263 -9.20 3.52 -14.39
CA GLY A 263 -9.49 4.04 -15.70
C GLY A 263 -10.92 4.59 -15.74
N PHE A 264 -11.20 5.53 -16.65
CA PHE A 264 -12.49 6.22 -16.71
C PHE A 264 -12.74 6.78 -18.10
N ASP A 265 -14.00 7.10 -18.38
CA ASP A 265 -14.39 7.88 -19.56
C ASP A 265 -14.15 9.38 -19.29
N ILE A 266 -13.45 10.06 -20.20
CA ILE A 266 -13.03 11.46 -19.99
C ILE A 266 -14.24 12.41 -19.97
N ASP A 267 -15.25 12.15 -20.81
CA ASP A 267 -16.38 13.06 -20.96
C ASP A 267 -17.39 12.93 -19.82
N THR A 268 -17.68 11.69 -19.41
CA THR A 268 -18.66 11.40 -18.35
C THR A 268 -18.06 11.33 -16.95
N GLY A 269 -16.78 10.99 -16.84
CA GLY A 269 -16.11 10.68 -15.57
C GLY A 269 -16.45 9.30 -15.01
N GLU A 270 -17.21 8.47 -15.74
CA GLU A 270 -17.56 7.12 -15.29
C GLU A 270 -16.31 6.24 -15.20
N THR A 271 -16.04 5.71 -14.02
CA THR A 271 -14.94 4.77 -13.79
C THR A 271 -15.33 3.37 -14.21
N LYS A 272 -14.34 2.57 -14.65
CA LYS A 272 -14.56 1.15 -14.91
C LYS A 272 -15.09 0.48 -13.64
N LYS A 273 -16.20 -0.27 -13.76
CA LYS A 273 -16.86 -0.91 -12.62
C LYS A 273 -15.92 -1.86 -11.90
N ARG A 274 -15.83 -1.77 -10.57
CA ARG A 274 -15.21 -2.78 -9.72
C ARG A 274 -16.10 -4.04 -9.72
N TYR A 275 -15.50 -5.21 -9.50
CA TYR A 275 -16.24 -6.45 -9.37
C TYR A 275 -17.19 -6.41 -8.17
N THR A 276 -18.46 -6.76 -8.38
CA THR A 276 -19.48 -6.77 -7.31
C THR A 276 -19.33 -7.93 -6.33
N ASN A 277 -18.56 -8.97 -6.69
CA ASN A 277 -18.32 -10.17 -5.89
C ASN A 277 -16.83 -10.35 -5.57
N SER A 278 -16.08 -9.26 -5.40
CA SER A 278 -14.70 -9.32 -4.95
C SER A 278 -14.60 -9.67 -3.46
N TYR A 279 -13.43 -10.12 -3.03
CA TYR A 279 -13.15 -10.36 -1.61
C TYR A 279 -13.53 -9.16 -0.74
N GLU A 280 -13.17 -7.94 -1.18
CA GLU A 280 -13.46 -6.71 -0.44
C GLU A 280 -14.98 -6.49 -0.27
N SER A 281 -15.76 -6.76 -1.33
CA SER A 281 -17.22 -6.58 -1.28
C SER A 281 -17.92 -7.60 -0.38
N ILE A 282 -17.43 -8.83 -0.34
CA ILE A 282 -17.95 -9.90 0.52
C ILE A 282 -17.67 -9.56 1.98
N VAL A 283 -16.42 -9.20 2.29
CA VAL A 283 -16.03 -8.85 3.65
C VAL A 283 -16.78 -7.61 4.13
N ALA A 284 -16.88 -6.54 3.32
CA ALA A 284 -17.63 -5.34 3.68
C ALA A 284 -19.09 -5.64 4.05
N LYS A 285 -19.78 -6.49 3.27
CA LYS A 285 -21.15 -6.91 3.59
C LYS A 285 -21.24 -7.61 4.94
N GLN A 286 -20.30 -8.50 5.24
CA GLN A 286 -20.27 -9.20 6.52
C GLN A 286 -19.97 -8.28 7.69
N LEU A 287 -19.01 -7.36 7.53
CA LEU A 287 -18.69 -6.37 8.56
C LEU A 287 -19.87 -5.47 8.88
N ILE A 288 -20.54 -4.92 7.87
CA ILE A 288 -21.74 -4.09 8.06
C ILE A 288 -22.82 -4.85 8.85
N LYS A 289 -23.07 -6.12 8.48
CA LYS A 289 -24.01 -6.97 9.21
C LYS A 289 -23.59 -7.16 10.67
N THR A 290 -22.30 -7.38 10.92
CA THR A 290 -21.77 -7.55 12.28
C THR A 290 -21.94 -6.28 13.12
N LEU A 291 -21.63 -5.11 12.57
CA LEU A 291 -21.74 -3.83 13.27
C LEU A 291 -23.20 -3.45 13.56
N ASP A 292 -24.12 -3.85 12.68
CA ASP A 292 -25.55 -3.69 12.95
C ASP A 292 -26.00 -4.51 14.17
N GLN A 293 -25.43 -5.71 14.37
CA GLN A 293 -25.76 -6.65 15.44
C GLN A 293 -24.98 -6.42 16.73
N ASN A 294 -23.72 -5.99 16.64
CA ASN A 294 -22.84 -5.76 17.78
C ASN A 294 -22.47 -4.28 17.89
N LYS A 295 -23.05 -3.54 18.83
CA LYS A 295 -22.78 -2.12 19.02
C LYS A 295 -21.45 -1.83 19.73
N ALA A 296 -20.79 -2.84 20.28
CA ALA A 296 -19.42 -2.75 20.81
C ALA A 296 -18.35 -2.98 19.74
N ALA A 297 -18.74 -3.43 18.53
CA ALA A 297 -17.81 -3.60 17.42
C ALA A 297 -17.57 -2.27 16.68
N CYS A 298 -16.33 -2.04 16.25
CA CYS A 298 -15.97 -0.88 15.43
C CYS A 298 -14.90 -1.25 14.38
N ILE A 299 -14.91 -0.51 13.28
CA ILE A 299 -13.86 -0.56 12.25
C ILE A 299 -12.92 0.62 12.48
N VAL A 300 -11.62 0.33 12.57
CA VAL A 300 -10.55 1.34 12.60
C VAL A 300 -9.83 1.30 11.26
N THR A 301 -9.68 2.44 10.57
CA THR A 301 -8.96 2.54 9.29
C THR A 301 -7.84 3.57 9.38
N ALA A 302 -6.80 3.36 8.56
CA ALA A 302 -5.73 4.32 8.35
C ALA A 302 -5.85 4.92 6.93
N ALA A 303 -6.77 5.87 6.75
CA ALA A 303 -7.01 6.69 5.55
C ALA A 303 -7.31 5.92 4.23
N THR A 304 -7.68 4.63 4.29
CA THR A 304 -7.88 3.80 3.07
C THR A 304 -9.28 3.16 2.93
N PRO A 305 -10.39 3.81 3.34
CA PRO A 305 -11.71 3.16 3.41
C PRO A 305 -12.22 2.66 2.05
N GLY A 306 -11.97 3.39 0.98
CA GLY A 306 -12.41 3.04 -0.38
C GLY A 306 -11.83 1.71 -0.88
N GLY A 307 -10.66 1.33 -0.38
CA GLY A 307 -10.01 0.05 -0.69
C GLY A 307 -10.71 -1.17 -0.10
N PHE A 308 -11.54 -0.95 0.92
CA PHE A 308 -12.30 -1.98 1.64
C PHE A 308 -13.80 -1.92 1.35
N CYS A 309 -14.20 -1.25 0.29
CA CYS A 309 -15.61 -1.01 -0.08
C CYS A 309 -16.42 -0.25 1.00
N LEU A 310 -15.78 0.49 1.89
CA LEU A 310 -16.42 1.37 2.88
C LEU A 310 -16.67 2.74 2.23
N THR A 311 -17.73 2.82 1.41
CA THR A 311 -18.12 4.06 0.74
C THR A 311 -18.56 5.14 1.74
N LYS A 312 -18.62 6.39 1.30
CA LYS A 312 -19.04 7.51 2.15
C LYS A 312 -20.38 7.26 2.84
N ASP A 313 -21.39 6.80 2.09
CA ASP A 313 -22.73 6.48 2.65
C ASP A 313 -22.66 5.39 3.73
N ILE A 314 -21.77 4.40 3.56
CA ILE A 314 -21.56 3.34 4.55
C ILE A 314 -20.89 3.92 5.80
N ARG A 315 -19.87 4.75 5.64
CA ARG A 315 -19.15 5.39 6.77
C ARG A 315 -20.11 6.28 7.58
N GLU A 316 -20.92 7.09 6.92
CA GLU A 316 -21.95 7.94 7.56
C GLU A 316 -22.98 7.09 8.32
N LYS A 317 -23.45 5.97 7.74
CA LYS A 317 -24.38 5.06 8.40
C LYS A 317 -23.78 4.38 9.64
N LEU A 318 -22.49 4.01 9.60
CA LEU A 318 -21.80 3.39 10.73
C LEU A 318 -21.57 4.38 11.88
N GLY A 319 -21.43 5.67 11.60
CA GLY A 319 -21.25 6.72 12.61
C GLY A 319 -20.09 6.42 13.56
N ALA A 320 -20.34 6.37 14.86
CA ALA A 320 -19.31 6.13 15.88
C ALA A 320 -18.64 4.73 15.81
N GLN A 321 -19.19 3.80 15.05
CA GLN A 321 -18.56 2.48 14.83
C GLN A 321 -17.53 2.50 13.70
N TYR A 322 -17.36 3.63 12.99
CA TYR A 322 -16.31 3.84 12.00
C TYR A 322 -15.33 4.90 12.54
N ILE A 323 -14.06 4.53 12.61
CA ILE A 323 -12.99 5.39 13.13
C ILE A 323 -11.89 5.45 12.08
N ASP A 324 -11.65 6.62 11.50
CA ASP A 324 -10.49 6.86 10.64
C ASP A 324 -9.47 7.71 11.40
N VAL A 325 -8.24 7.22 11.48
CA VAL A 325 -7.16 7.87 12.24
C VAL A 325 -6.21 8.68 11.36
N GLY A 326 -6.50 8.82 10.06
CA GLY A 326 -5.56 9.36 9.09
C GLY A 326 -4.50 8.33 8.67
N ILE A 327 -3.42 8.76 8.02
CA ILE A 327 -2.30 7.87 7.64
C ILE A 327 -1.45 7.61 8.88
N ALA A 328 -1.91 6.71 9.75
CA ALA A 328 -1.32 6.45 11.07
C ALA A 328 -1.53 4.97 11.47
N GLU A 329 -0.89 4.06 10.74
CA GLU A 329 -1.04 2.61 10.89
C GLU A 329 -0.60 2.12 12.28
N GLU A 330 0.47 2.69 12.82
CA GLU A 330 0.99 2.39 14.16
C GLU A 330 -0.05 2.76 15.22
N HIS A 331 -0.58 3.98 15.15
CA HIS A 331 -1.64 4.44 16.05
C HIS A 331 -2.90 3.60 15.91
N ALA A 332 -3.34 3.29 14.68
CA ALA A 332 -4.48 2.42 14.42
C ALA A 332 -4.34 1.09 15.16
N THR A 333 -3.16 0.48 15.08
CA THR A 333 -2.89 -0.83 15.68
C THR A 333 -2.89 -0.78 17.22
N THR A 334 -2.19 0.17 17.83
CA THR A 334 -2.20 0.35 19.28
C THR A 334 -3.60 0.69 19.82
N LEU A 335 -4.37 1.48 19.06
CA LEU A 335 -5.75 1.83 19.41
C LEU A 335 -6.64 0.59 19.58
N LEU A 336 -6.42 -0.46 18.75
CA LEU A 336 -7.17 -1.72 18.90
C LEU A 336 -6.99 -2.33 20.31
N ALA A 337 -5.77 -2.30 20.86
CA ALA A 337 -5.51 -2.82 22.21
C ALA A 337 -6.34 -2.09 23.27
N GLY A 338 -6.39 -0.76 23.18
CA GLY A 338 -7.20 0.06 24.10
C GLY A 338 -8.69 -0.23 24.01
N ILE A 339 -9.22 -0.34 22.79
CA ILE A 339 -10.63 -0.66 22.55
C ILE A 339 -10.97 -2.05 23.07
N ALA A 340 -10.13 -3.06 22.75
CA ALA A 340 -10.32 -4.44 23.19
C ALA A 340 -10.25 -4.57 24.73
N HIS A 341 -9.30 -3.89 25.36
CA HIS A 341 -9.14 -3.88 26.82
C HIS A 341 -10.39 -3.37 27.54
N ASN A 342 -11.08 -2.42 26.95
CA ASN A 342 -12.32 -1.84 27.48
C ASN A 342 -13.60 -2.57 27.01
N GLY A 343 -13.48 -3.79 26.48
CA GLY A 343 -14.59 -4.66 26.09
C GLY A 343 -15.18 -4.40 24.71
N GLY A 344 -14.55 -3.56 23.87
CA GLY A 344 -14.92 -3.39 22.48
C GLY A 344 -14.41 -4.52 21.59
N THR A 345 -14.96 -4.63 20.38
CA THR A 345 -14.53 -5.58 19.34
C THR A 345 -13.95 -4.81 18.15
N PRO A 346 -12.64 -4.45 18.17
CA PRO A 346 -12.02 -3.64 17.15
C PRO A 346 -11.63 -4.49 15.93
N ILE A 347 -11.83 -3.91 14.74
CA ILE A 347 -11.51 -4.52 13.44
C ILE A 347 -10.64 -3.54 12.64
N LEU A 348 -9.47 -4.00 12.19
CA LEU A 348 -8.54 -3.22 11.36
C LEU A 348 -8.45 -3.83 9.96
N PRO A 349 -9.16 -3.34 8.95
CA PRO A 349 -8.86 -3.62 7.56
C PRO A 349 -7.64 -2.80 7.12
N ILE A 350 -6.62 -3.47 6.61
CA ILE A 350 -5.36 -2.83 6.20
C ILE A 350 -4.71 -3.60 5.04
N TYR A 351 -4.02 -2.91 4.15
CA TYR A 351 -3.23 -3.59 3.12
C TYR A 351 -1.97 -4.24 3.71
N SER A 352 -1.64 -5.43 3.22
CA SER A 352 -0.45 -6.19 3.61
C SER A 352 0.82 -5.32 3.64
N THR A 353 1.04 -4.52 2.59
CA THR A 353 2.20 -3.63 2.52
C THR A 353 2.21 -2.53 3.59
N PHE A 354 1.04 -1.95 3.94
CA PHE A 354 0.96 -0.88 4.96
C PHE A 354 1.06 -1.43 6.38
N LEU A 355 0.66 -2.69 6.59
CA LEU A 355 0.78 -3.34 7.90
C LEU A 355 2.25 -3.49 8.36
N GLN A 356 3.21 -3.41 7.43
CA GLN A 356 4.65 -3.45 7.76
C GLN A 356 5.05 -2.35 8.75
N ARG A 357 4.41 -1.17 8.71
CA ARG A 357 4.68 -0.07 9.65
C ARG A 357 4.30 -0.39 11.08
N ALA A 358 3.31 -1.24 11.27
CA ALA A 358 2.76 -1.57 12.58
C ALA A 358 3.33 -2.87 13.17
N TYR A 359 4.46 -3.36 12.65
CA TYR A 359 5.06 -4.62 13.11
C TYR A 359 5.33 -4.64 14.62
N ASP A 360 5.93 -3.59 15.15
CA ASP A 360 6.21 -3.44 16.59
C ASP A 360 4.92 -3.39 17.40
N GLN A 361 3.92 -2.61 16.99
CA GLN A 361 2.66 -2.44 17.69
C GLN A 361 1.83 -3.75 17.70
N ILE A 362 1.91 -4.56 16.64
CA ILE A 362 1.28 -5.89 16.65
C ILE A 362 1.91 -6.76 17.74
N ILE A 363 3.24 -6.81 17.81
CA ILE A 363 3.94 -7.64 18.79
C ILE A 363 3.73 -7.11 20.21
N ASN A 364 4.03 -5.84 20.47
CA ASN A 364 4.08 -5.27 21.81
C ASN A 364 2.68 -4.95 22.36
N ASP A 365 1.81 -4.33 21.53
CA ASP A 365 0.53 -3.84 22.04
C ASP A 365 -0.58 -4.89 21.92
N LEU A 366 -0.55 -5.73 20.88
CA LEU A 366 -1.58 -6.75 20.69
C LEU A 366 -1.16 -8.11 21.22
N CYS A 367 -0.02 -8.66 20.76
CA CYS A 367 0.36 -10.05 21.07
C CYS A 367 0.80 -10.26 22.52
N ILE A 368 1.66 -9.38 23.07
CA ILE A 368 2.11 -9.47 24.48
C ILE A 368 0.93 -9.28 25.42
N ASN A 369 0.01 -8.37 25.09
CA ASN A 369 -1.15 -8.07 25.90
C ASN A 369 -2.34 -9.02 25.66
N ASN A 370 -2.21 -9.98 24.75
CA ASN A 370 -3.29 -10.91 24.38
C ASN A 370 -4.60 -10.17 24.02
N SER A 371 -4.48 -9.06 23.28
CA SER A 371 -5.60 -8.19 22.94
C SER A 371 -6.54 -8.88 21.92
N ASN A 372 -7.85 -8.90 22.22
CA ASN A 372 -8.87 -9.46 21.33
C ASN A 372 -9.14 -8.48 20.17
N ALA A 373 -8.30 -8.50 19.15
CA ALA A 373 -8.38 -7.63 17.98
C ALA A 373 -8.40 -8.46 16.69
N LEU A 374 -9.20 -8.03 15.71
CA LEU A 374 -9.27 -8.65 14.39
C LEU A 374 -8.56 -7.76 13.34
N ILE A 375 -7.53 -8.30 12.71
CA ILE A 375 -6.80 -7.65 11.61
C ILE A 375 -7.18 -8.33 10.30
N LEU A 376 -7.68 -7.57 9.33
CA LEU A 376 -8.02 -8.06 8.00
C LEU A 376 -6.93 -7.60 7.03
N VAL A 377 -6.05 -8.54 6.64
CA VAL A 377 -4.84 -8.28 5.83
C VAL A 377 -5.20 -8.38 4.36
N TYR A 378 -5.54 -7.26 3.74
CA TYR A 378 -5.95 -7.19 2.35
C TYR A 378 -4.76 -7.14 1.38
N ARG A 379 -5.02 -7.54 0.14
CA ARG A 379 -4.01 -7.63 -0.94
C ARG A 379 -2.83 -8.52 -0.56
N ALA A 380 -3.09 -9.55 0.22
CA ALA A 380 -2.09 -10.51 0.65
C ALA A 380 -2.05 -11.66 -0.37
N SER A 381 -1.31 -11.50 -1.46
CA SER A 381 -1.11 -12.48 -2.55
C SER A 381 -0.21 -11.91 -3.65
N ILE A 382 0.06 -12.74 -4.68
CA ILE A 382 0.61 -12.31 -5.96
C ILE A 382 -0.54 -11.74 -6.79
N TYR A 383 -0.57 -10.44 -6.97
CA TYR A 383 -1.52 -9.75 -7.85
C TYR A 383 -0.75 -8.80 -8.76
N GLY A 384 -1.24 -8.56 -10.00
CA GLY A 384 -0.58 -7.65 -10.91
C GLY A 384 -0.38 -6.28 -10.25
N ASN A 385 0.88 -5.86 -10.10
CA ASN A 385 1.22 -4.64 -9.41
C ASN A 385 1.90 -3.64 -10.34
N LYS A 386 1.69 -2.36 -10.07
CA LYS A 386 2.22 -1.24 -10.84
C LYS A 386 3.49 -0.66 -10.23
N ASP A 387 3.95 -1.16 -9.08
CA ASP A 387 5.10 -0.59 -8.37
C ASP A 387 5.66 -1.54 -7.30
N MET A 388 6.99 -1.56 -7.13
CA MET A 388 7.70 -2.41 -6.18
C MET A 388 7.45 -2.05 -4.70
N THR A 389 6.92 -0.88 -4.40
CA THR A 389 6.66 -0.45 -3.02
C THR A 389 5.36 -0.99 -2.44
N HIS A 390 4.51 -1.63 -3.27
CA HIS A 390 3.20 -2.14 -2.85
C HIS A 390 3.07 -3.65 -3.11
N LEU A 391 4.05 -4.44 -2.65
CA LEU A 391 4.03 -5.90 -2.77
C LEU A 391 3.15 -6.53 -1.69
N GLY A 392 2.44 -7.61 -2.03
CA GLY A 392 1.45 -8.25 -1.17
C GLY A 392 1.83 -9.62 -0.66
N PHE A 393 3.08 -10.05 -0.73
CA PHE A 393 3.50 -11.42 -0.41
C PHE A 393 4.50 -11.54 0.74
N ASN A 394 4.77 -10.45 1.48
CA ASN A 394 5.65 -10.46 2.66
C ASN A 394 4.90 -10.78 3.97
N ASP A 395 3.58 -10.87 3.92
CA ASP A 395 2.71 -11.01 5.08
C ASP A 395 2.90 -12.34 5.83
N ILE A 396 3.10 -13.45 5.10
CA ILE A 396 3.29 -14.78 5.72
C ILE A 396 4.57 -14.80 6.56
N THR A 397 5.67 -14.28 6.02
CA THR A 397 6.96 -14.21 6.72
C THR A 397 6.92 -13.26 7.90
N MET A 398 6.22 -12.13 7.76
CA MET A 398 6.09 -11.11 8.80
C MET A 398 5.20 -11.58 9.96
N LEU A 399 3.97 -12.02 9.68
CA LEU A 399 2.98 -12.33 10.69
C LEU A 399 3.05 -13.77 11.21
N GLY A 400 3.44 -14.71 10.34
CA GLY A 400 3.45 -16.13 10.68
C GLY A 400 4.43 -16.54 11.79
N ASN A 401 5.33 -15.65 12.21
CA ASN A 401 6.33 -15.88 13.25
C ASN A 401 6.08 -15.08 14.53
N MET A 402 5.00 -14.30 14.61
CA MET A 402 4.67 -13.52 15.81
C MET A 402 4.06 -14.43 16.89
N PRO A 403 4.61 -14.42 18.12
CA PRO A 403 4.00 -15.16 19.23
C PRO A 403 2.57 -14.64 19.51
N ASN A 404 1.68 -15.54 19.91
CA ASN A 404 0.29 -15.26 20.27
C ASN A 404 -0.58 -14.66 19.15
N LEU A 405 -0.09 -14.51 17.93
CA LEU A 405 -0.90 -14.13 16.78
C LEU A 405 -1.43 -15.39 16.08
N MET A 406 -2.74 -15.51 15.98
CA MET A 406 -3.36 -16.49 15.10
C MET A 406 -3.50 -15.88 13.70
N TYR A 407 -2.83 -16.48 12.70
CA TYR A 407 -2.90 -16.01 11.32
C TYR A 407 -3.62 -17.04 10.45
N LEU A 408 -4.78 -16.65 9.90
CA LEU A 408 -5.68 -17.51 9.13
C LEU A 408 -5.58 -17.19 7.64
N ALA A 409 -5.51 -18.21 6.81
CA ALA A 409 -5.47 -18.12 5.35
C ALA A 409 -6.63 -18.93 4.72
N PRO A 410 -7.86 -18.41 4.74
CA PRO A 410 -9.02 -19.10 4.18
C PRO A 410 -8.88 -19.31 2.67
N THR A 411 -9.42 -20.43 2.17
CA THR A 411 -9.31 -20.87 0.77
C THR A 411 -10.61 -20.70 0.00
N THR A 412 -11.76 -20.65 0.70
CA THR A 412 -13.09 -20.48 0.11
C THR A 412 -13.83 -19.29 0.74
N VAL A 413 -14.93 -18.86 0.12
CA VAL A 413 -15.78 -17.78 0.68
C VAL A 413 -16.34 -18.16 2.03
N GLU A 414 -16.80 -19.39 2.17
CA GLU A 414 -17.40 -19.91 3.40
C GLU A 414 -16.37 -19.96 4.53
N GLU A 415 -15.12 -20.36 4.23
CA GLU A 415 -14.02 -20.30 5.21
C GLU A 415 -13.66 -18.88 5.58
N LEU A 416 -13.66 -17.94 4.62
CA LEU A 416 -13.42 -16.52 4.90
C LEU A 416 -14.50 -15.96 5.82
N GLU A 417 -15.78 -16.19 5.50
CA GLU A 417 -16.89 -15.72 6.32
C GLU A 417 -16.88 -16.34 7.72
N SER A 418 -16.56 -17.63 7.82
CA SER A 418 -16.47 -18.29 9.13
C SER A 418 -15.23 -17.87 9.91
N SER A 419 -14.10 -17.59 9.25
CA SER A 419 -12.90 -17.01 9.89
C SER A 419 -13.18 -15.63 10.47
N ILE A 420 -13.93 -14.79 9.75
CA ILE A 420 -14.34 -13.48 10.25
C ILE A 420 -15.26 -13.62 11.47
N ARG A 421 -16.27 -14.51 11.41
CA ARG A 421 -17.14 -14.77 12.57
C ARG A 421 -16.34 -15.25 13.75
N TYR A 422 -15.44 -16.21 13.55
CA TYR A 422 -14.54 -16.72 14.59
C TYR A 422 -13.70 -15.59 15.18
N GLY A 423 -13.07 -14.76 14.34
CA GLY A 423 -12.23 -13.64 14.79
C GLY A 423 -12.98 -12.54 15.55
N LEU A 424 -14.31 -12.47 15.43
CA LEU A 424 -15.16 -11.51 16.14
C LEU A 424 -15.63 -12.02 17.52
N GLU A 425 -15.40 -13.29 17.83
CA GLU A 425 -15.63 -13.84 19.13
C GLU A 425 -14.55 -13.36 20.12
N HIS A 426 -14.79 -13.55 21.42
CA HIS A 426 -13.84 -13.17 22.45
C HIS A 426 -12.75 -14.24 22.60
N HIS A 427 -11.57 -13.94 22.05
CA HIS A 427 -10.36 -14.73 22.19
C HIS A 427 -9.35 -14.02 23.09
N ASN A 428 -8.46 -14.77 23.72
CA ASN A 428 -7.37 -14.19 24.53
C ASN A 428 -6.10 -14.00 23.68
N HIS A 429 -6.25 -13.55 22.43
CA HIS A 429 -5.15 -13.26 21.50
C HIS A 429 -5.68 -12.56 20.26
N PRO A 430 -4.83 -11.79 19.55
CA PRO A 430 -5.20 -11.18 18.29
C PRO A 430 -5.29 -12.22 17.15
N ILE A 431 -6.21 -11.96 16.21
CA ILE A 431 -6.40 -12.79 15.03
C ILE A 431 -6.19 -11.93 13.78
N ALA A 432 -5.36 -12.42 12.86
CA ALA A 432 -5.21 -11.85 11.53
C ALA A 432 -5.81 -12.80 10.48
N ILE A 433 -6.47 -12.26 9.47
CA ILE A 433 -7.05 -13.03 8.35
C ILE A 433 -6.48 -12.52 7.04
N ARG A 434 -5.91 -13.42 6.27
CA ARG A 434 -5.33 -13.16 4.95
C ARG A 434 -6.42 -13.04 3.89
N ILE A 435 -6.45 -11.93 3.16
CA ILE A 435 -7.46 -11.62 2.15
C ILE A 435 -6.74 -11.26 0.84
N PRO A 436 -6.79 -12.15 -0.17
CA PRO A 436 -6.18 -11.89 -1.47
C PRO A 436 -6.98 -10.90 -2.30
N VAL A 437 -6.49 -10.60 -3.51
CA VAL A 437 -7.17 -9.73 -4.49
C VAL A 437 -7.97 -10.58 -5.47
N GLY A 438 -9.09 -10.05 -5.94
CA GLY A 438 -9.86 -10.62 -7.04
C GLY A 438 -11.21 -11.19 -6.63
N ILE A 439 -11.70 -12.11 -7.44
CA ILE A 439 -12.95 -12.83 -7.21
C ILE A 439 -12.59 -14.17 -6.58
N PRO A 440 -13.14 -14.49 -5.40
CA PRO A 440 -12.91 -15.79 -4.79
C PRO A 440 -13.46 -16.93 -5.64
N ILE A 441 -12.77 -18.03 -5.61
CA ILE A 441 -13.24 -19.26 -6.24
C ILE A 441 -14.21 -19.93 -5.25
N ASN A 442 -15.46 -20.10 -5.68
CA ASN A 442 -16.47 -20.82 -4.90
C ASN A 442 -16.35 -22.32 -5.18
N ASP A 443 -15.82 -23.06 -4.23
CA ASP A 443 -15.85 -24.53 -4.24
C ASP A 443 -16.71 -25.02 -3.06
N THR A 444 -18.02 -25.10 -3.30
CA THR A 444 -19.00 -25.50 -2.28
C THR A 444 -18.86 -26.97 -1.86
N ALA A 445 -18.17 -27.79 -2.65
CA ALA A 445 -18.01 -29.22 -2.36
C ALA A 445 -17.01 -29.52 -1.23
N GLN A 446 -16.18 -28.51 -0.84
CA GLN A 446 -15.06 -28.69 0.08
C GLN A 446 -14.99 -27.62 1.18
N SER A 447 -16.06 -26.83 1.40
CA SER A 447 -16.10 -25.85 2.47
C SER A 447 -16.25 -26.54 3.82
N ASN A 448 -15.25 -26.41 4.68
CA ASN A 448 -15.38 -26.75 6.09
C ASN A 448 -15.78 -25.48 6.86
N THR A 449 -16.94 -25.49 7.48
CA THR A 449 -17.22 -24.53 8.55
C THR A 449 -16.17 -24.72 9.66
N ILE A 450 -15.76 -23.64 10.31
CA ILE A 450 -14.80 -23.72 11.42
C ILE A 450 -15.53 -24.31 12.64
N ASP A 451 -15.59 -25.65 12.70
CA ASP A 451 -16.18 -26.37 13.84
C ASP A 451 -15.12 -26.83 14.86
N SER A 452 -13.84 -26.37 14.67
CA SER A 452 -12.66 -26.56 15.56
C SER A 452 -11.92 -27.93 15.45
N PRO A 453 -10.65 -28.01 15.81
CA PRO A 453 -9.79 -26.87 16.15
C PRO A 453 -9.25 -26.18 14.88
N VAL A 454 -9.27 -24.87 14.85
CA VAL A 454 -8.78 -24.00 13.73
C VAL A 454 -7.35 -24.33 13.30
N THR A 455 -6.56 -24.93 14.18
CA THR A 455 -5.16 -25.33 13.95
C THR A 455 -5.01 -26.68 13.24
N SER A 456 -6.08 -27.45 13.07
CA SER A 456 -6.03 -28.72 12.34
C SER A 456 -6.05 -28.49 10.83
N TYR A 457 -5.29 -29.30 10.09
CA TYR A 457 -5.29 -29.23 8.63
C TYR A 457 -6.53 -29.87 8.03
N GLY A 458 -7.11 -29.21 7.04
CA GLY A 458 -8.14 -29.81 6.19
C GLY A 458 -7.52 -30.76 5.17
N ILE A 459 -7.83 -32.06 5.24
CA ILE A 459 -7.44 -33.02 4.21
C ILE A 459 -8.64 -33.16 3.27
N THR A 460 -8.49 -32.68 2.04
CA THR A 460 -9.58 -32.65 1.04
C THR A 460 -9.52 -33.82 0.07
N GLN A 461 -8.34 -34.42 -0.07
CA GLN A 461 -8.12 -35.67 -0.78
C GLN A 461 -7.11 -36.51 0.01
N SER A 462 -7.46 -37.79 0.26
CA SER A 462 -6.52 -38.74 0.85
C SER A 462 -5.85 -39.57 -0.25
N GLY A 463 -4.52 -39.72 -0.13
CA GLY A 463 -3.70 -40.49 -1.03
C GLY A 463 -2.49 -41.06 -0.30
N ASN A 464 -1.44 -41.35 -1.03
CA ASN A 464 -0.18 -41.83 -0.48
C ASN A 464 1.02 -41.29 -1.29
N THR A 465 2.24 -41.57 -0.83
CA THR A 465 3.52 -41.25 -1.50
C THR A 465 3.81 -39.75 -1.54
N ILE A 466 2.87 -38.92 -2.01
CA ILE A 466 3.02 -37.47 -2.15
C ILE A 466 1.92 -36.76 -1.40
N ALA A 467 2.27 -35.81 -0.55
CA ALA A 467 1.32 -34.86 0.05
C ALA A 467 1.57 -33.45 -0.47
N ILE A 468 0.52 -32.72 -0.80
CA ILE A 468 0.56 -31.35 -1.30
C ILE A 468 -0.15 -30.45 -0.31
N ILE A 469 0.56 -29.45 0.23
CA ILE A 469 0.05 -28.46 1.16
C ILE A 469 -0.08 -27.13 0.42
N GLY A 470 -1.31 -26.69 0.14
CA GLY A 470 -1.60 -25.41 -0.51
C GLY A 470 -2.05 -24.36 0.50
N VAL A 471 -1.31 -23.25 0.61
CA VAL A 471 -1.60 -22.16 1.54
C VAL A 471 -2.55 -21.14 0.90
N GLY A 472 -3.66 -20.84 1.57
CA GLY A 472 -4.62 -19.83 1.12
C GLY A 472 -5.04 -20.04 -0.34
N ASN A 473 -4.92 -19.05 -1.19
CA ASN A 473 -5.25 -19.13 -2.62
C ASN A 473 -4.52 -20.25 -3.38
N PHE A 474 -3.32 -20.63 -2.93
CA PHE A 474 -2.56 -21.70 -3.57
C PHE A 474 -3.09 -23.10 -3.26
N TYR A 475 -4.13 -23.23 -2.44
CA TYR A 475 -4.89 -24.47 -2.33
C TYR A 475 -5.48 -24.92 -3.67
N HIS A 476 -6.01 -24.00 -4.49
CA HIS A 476 -6.51 -24.34 -5.82
C HIS A 476 -5.40 -24.84 -6.76
N LYS A 477 -4.20 -24.23 -6.64
CA LYS A 477 -3.01 -24.72 -7.36
C LYS A 477 -2.57 -26.10 -6.86
N ALA A 478 -2.75 -26.40 -5.58
CA ALA A 478 -2.49 -27.74 -5.03
C ALA A 478 -3.44 -28.80 -5.61
N ILE A 479 -4.71 -28.47 -5.81
CA ILE A 479 -5.68 -29.35 -6.49
C ILE A 479 -5.26 -29.59 -7.95
N GLU A 480 -4.93 -28.53 -8.68
CA GLU A 480 -4.48 -28.61 -10.07
C GLU A 480 -3.23 -29.49 -10.21
N LEU A 481 -2.22 -29.29 -9.34
CA LEU A 481 -1.03 -30.10 -9.27
C LEU A 481 -1.38 -31.58 -8.93
N GLY A 482 -2.30 -31.80 -8.01
CA GLY A 482 -2.75 -33.14 -7.63
C GLY A 482 -3.34 -33.91 -8.80
N HIS A 483 -4.22 -33.28 -9.60
CA HIS A 483 -4.75 -33.87 -10.84
C HIS A 483 -3.63 -34.17 -11.84
N ALA A 484 -2.71 -33.23 -12.04
CA ALA A 484 -1.60 -33.41 -12.98
C ALA A 484 -0.64 -34.55 -12.56
N ILE A 485 -0.39 -34.75 -11.27
CA ILE A 485 0.38 -35.88 -10.74
C ILE A 485 -0.39 -37.19 -10.99
N GLN A 486 -1.67 -37.21 -10.70
CA GLN A 486 -2.49 -38.41 -10.92
C GLN A 486 -2.50 -38.83 -12.39
N ASP A 487 -2.68 -37.88 -13.31
CA ASP A 487 -2.74 -38.14 -14.75
C ASP A 487 -1.41 -38.59 -15.33
N THR A 488 -0.30 -37.99 -14.87
CA THR A 488 1.02 -38.21 -15.48
C THR A 488 1.87 -39.29 -14.78
N MET A 489 1.65 -39.52 -13.48
CA MET A 489 2.45 -40.43 -12.65
C MET A 489 1.63 -41.59 -12.08
N GLN A 490 0.31 -41.59 -12.23
CA GLN A 490 -0.61 -42.59 -11.67
C GLN A 490 -0.52 -42.71 -10.13
N ILE A 491 -0.15 -41.60 -9.47
CA ILE A 491 -0.11 -41.46 -8.01
C ILE A 491 -1.30 -40.59 -7.59
N SER A 492 -2.08 -41.06 -6.63
CA SER A 492 -3.12 -40.23 -5.99
C SER A 492 -2.50 -39.50 -4.79
N PRO A 493 -2.21 -38.19 -4.87
CA PRO A 493 -1.59 -37.47 -3.76
C PRO A 493 -2.62 -37.12 -2.67
N THR A 494 -2.13 -36.91 -1.45
CA THR A 494 -2.92 -36.26 -0.39
C THR A 494 -2.90 -34.76 -0.60
N ILE A 495 -4.08 -34.10 -0.60
CA ILE A 495 -4.21 -32.65 -0.73
C ILE A 495 -4.66 -32.05 0.60
N ILE A 496 -3.88 -31.08 1.06
CA ILE A 496 -4.00 -30.48 2.39
C ILE A 496 -4.13 -28.96 2.28
N LYS A 497 -5.05 -28.38 3.07
CA LYS A 497 -5.20 -26.94 3.25
C LYS A 497 -5.01 -26.57 4.73
N PRO A 498 -3.95 -25.83 5.10
CA PRO A 498 -3.84 -25.26 6.42
C PRO A 498 -4.70 -24.00 6.50
N LEU A 499 -5.62 -23.92 7.47
CA LEU A 499 -6.33 -22.67 7.73
C LEU A 499 -5.48 -21.75 8.60
N CYS A 500 -4.94 -22.23 9.72
CA CYS A 500 -3.99 -21.49 10.54
C CYS A 500 -2.56 -21.69 10.05
N ILE A 501 -1.90 -20.61 9.66
CA ILE A 501 -0.54 -20.61 9.09
C ILE A 501 0.53 -20.05 10.03
N SER A 502 0.15 -19.58 11.22
CA SER A 502 1.10 -19.25 12.29
C SER A 502 1.55 -20.46 13.09
N SER A 503 0.87 -21.60 12.99
CA SER A 503 1.21 -22.86 13.68
C SER A 503 1.23 -24.05 12.72
N LEU A 504 1.77 -25.18 13.18
CA LEU A 504 1.79 -26.45 12.46
C LEU A 504 0.87 -27.46 13.12
N ASP A 505 0.07 -28.18 12.34
CA ASP A 505 -0.63 -29.38 12.79
C ASP A 505 0.35 -30.57 12.81
N THR A 506 1.07 -30.69 13.93
CA THR A 506 2.06 -31.77 14.12
C THR A 506 1.43 -33.16 14.12
N GLY A 507 0.15 -33.28 14.46
CA GLY A 507 -0.59 -34.54 14.42
C GLY A 507 -0.71 -35.06 12.98
N THR A 508 -1.22 -34.22 12.07
CA THR A 508 -1.34 -34.55 10.64
C THR A 508 0.05 -34.75 10.02
N LEU A 509 1.02 -33.87 10.31
CA LEU A 509 2.39 -34.01 9.77
C LEU A 509 3.06 -35.32 10.20
N ASN A 510 2.90 -35.75 11.45
CA ASN A 510 3.40 -37.06 11.91
C ASN A 510 2.70 -38.21 11.20
N GLN A 511 1.41 -38.09 10.89
CA GLN A 511 0.68 -39.15 10.19
C GLN A 511 1.18 -39.35 8.77
N LEU A 512 1.56 -38.27 8.06
CA LEU A 512 2.11 -38.34 6.71
C LEU A 512 3.41 -39.16 6.65
N THR A 513 4.22 -39.22 7.72
CA THR A 513 5.47 -40.00 7.71
C THR A 513 5.26 -41.51 7.57
N LYS A 514 4.04 -42.02 7.71
CA LYS A 514 3.75 -43.47 7.65
C LYS A 514 3.67 -44.01 6.24
N ASP A 515 3.16 -43.21 5.30
CA ASP A 515 2.80 -43.65 3.95
C ASP A 515 3.16 -42.61 2.84
N HIS A 516 3.79 -41.49 3.21
CA HIS A 516 4.29 -40.49 2.27
C HIS A 516 5.82 -40.40 2.29
N GLN A 517 6.39 -40.03 1.17
CA GLN A 517 7.83 -39.87 0.98
C GLN A 517 8.19 -38.43 0.62
N ILE A 518 7.23 -37.69 0.03
CA ILE A 518 7.42 -36.32 -0.44
C ILE A 518 6.29 -35.45 0.12
N VAL A 519 6.66 -34.29 0.65
CA VAL A 519 5.73 -33.20 0.98
C VAL A 519 6.06 -32.01 0.07
N ILE A 520 5.06 -31.50 -0.63
CA ILE A 520 5.17 -30.31 -1.49
C ILE A 520 4.39 -29.19 -0.80
N THR A 521 5.00 -28.03 -0.63
CA THR A 521 4.31 -26.84 -0.14
C THR A 521 4.21 -25.79 -1.23
N LEU A 522 3.04 -25.20 -1.38
CA LEU A 522 2.75 -24.13 -2.33
C LEU A 522 2.23 -22.92 -1.55
N GLU A 523 2.94 -21.80 -1.63
CA GLU A 523 2.54 -20.54 -1.00
C GLU A 523 2.75 -19.34 -1.92
N ASP A 524 1.80 -18.40 -1.90
CA ASP A 524 1.87 -17.11 -2.59
C ASP A 524 2.51 -16.02 -1.71
N GLY A 525 3.47 -16.43 -0.90
CA GLY A 525 4.32 -15.62 -0.03
C GLY A 525 5.80 -15.85 -0.35
N GLU A 526 6.66 -15.08 0.30
CA GLU A 526 8.12 -15.29 0.21
C GLU A 526 8.50 -16.67 0.73
N LEU A 527 9.35 -17.37 -0.03
CA LEU A 527 9.84 -18.70 0.33
C LEU A 527 10.72 -18.67 1.58
N GLU A 528 11.64 -17.68 1.66
CA GLU A 528 12.53 -17.52 2.80
C GLU A 528 11.76 -17.00 4.03
N GLY A 529 11.74 -17.79 5.11
CA GLY A 529 10.96 -17.51 6.32
C GLY A 529 9.48 -17.84 6.19
N GLY A 530 9.03 -18.35 5.04
CA GLY A 530 7.65 -18.70 4.74
C GLY A 530 7.15 -19.97 5.44
N TYR A 531 5.94 -20.34 5.13
CA TYR A 531 5.27 -21.52 5.71
C TYR A 531 5.95 -22.83 5.29
N GLY A 532 6.38 -22.95 4.04
CA GLY A 532 7.09 -24.11 3.53
C GLY A 532 8.39 -24.40 4.26
N GLN A 533 9.13 -23.37 4.67
CA GLN A 533 10.34 -23.56 5.47
C GLN A 533 10.06 -24.10 6.87
N LYS A 534 8.93 -23.74 7.50
CA LYS A 534 8.51 -24.35 8.77
C LYS A 534 8.27 -25.85 8.61
N ILE A 535 7.60 -26.24 7.52
CA ILE A 535 7.37 -27.65 7.16
C ILE A 535 8.70 -28.39 6.92
N ALA A 536 9.61 -27.79 6.15
CA ALA A 536 10.93 -28.38 5.92
C ALA A 536 11.74 -28.53 7.21
N SER A 537 11.72 -27.56 8.09
CA SER A 537 12.35 -27.61 9.41
C SER A 537 11.74 -28.72 10.28
N TYR A 538 10.43 -28.89 10.25
CA TYR A 538 9.74 -29.95 10.99
C TYR A 538 10.22 -31.34 10.56
N TYR A 539 10.35 -31.58 9.26
CA TYR A 539 10.81 -32.87 8.72
C TYR A 539 12.34 -33.05 8.66
N GLY A 540 13.13 -32.04 9.04
CA GLY A 540 14.58 -32.04 8.91
C GLY A 540 15.33 -33.19 9.60
N LYS A 541 14.69 -33.91 10.54
CA LYS A 541 15.23 -35.11 11.22
C LYS A 541 14.63 -36.44 10.72
N THR A 542 13.86 -36.39 9.65
CA THR A 542 13.16 -37.55 9.08
C THR A 542 13.71 -37.87 7.69
N SER A 543 13.23 -38.95 7.08
CA SER A 543 13.52 -39.28 5.67
C SER A 543 12.61 -38.57 4.67
N MET A 544 11.63 -37.77 5.15
CA MET A 544 10.69 -37.04 4.31
C MET A 544 11.42 -36.03 3.42
N LYS A 545 11.20 -36.09 2.12
CA LYS A 545 11.68 -35.08 1.18
C LYS A 545 10.67 -33.95 1.13
N VAL A 546 11.14 -32.72 1.26
CA VAL A 546 10.26 -31.53 1.23
C VAL A 546 10.64 -30.64 0.05
N LEU A 547 9.68 -30.37 -0.83
CA LEU A 547 9.78 -29.42 -1.94
C LEU A 547 8.97 -28.19 -1.61
N ASN A 548 9.64 -27.07 -1.42
CA ASN A 548 8.98 -25.79 -1.10
C ASN A 548 8.93 -24.89 -2.33
N TYR A 549 7.75 -24.39 -2.65
CA TYR A 549 7.52 -23.44 -3.73
C TYR A 549 6.86 -22.18 -3.19
N GLY A 550 7.47 -21.05 -3.45
CA GLY A 550 7.07 -19.73 -3.02
C GLY A 550 7.82 -18.66 -3.81
N ILE A 551 7.68 -17.40 -3.42
CA ILE A 551 8.27 -16.26 -4.12
C ILE A 551 9.70 -16.04 -3.63
N SER A 552 10.63 -15.85 -4.56
CA SER A 552 12.03 -15.51 -4.25
C SER A 552 12.10 -14.10 -3.61
N LYS A 553 13.03 -13.95 -2.69
CA LYS A 553 13.28 -12.73 -1.92
C LYS A 553 13.91 -11.65 -2.79
N GLN A 554 13.05 -10.91 -3.50
CA GLN A 554 13.43 -9.77 -4.34
C GLN A 554 12.28 -8.78 -4.50
N PHE A 555 12.58 -7.57 -4.92
CA PHE A 555 11.57 -6.59 -5.30
C PHE A 555 11.12 -6.82 -6.74
N TYR A 556 9.80 -6.92 -6.95
CA TYR A 556 9.18 -7.07 -8.26
C TYR A 556 8.52 -5.76 -8.65
N ASP A 557 8.88 -5.19 -9.79
CA ASP A 557 8.31 -3.95 -10.30
C ASP A 557 7.44 -4.21 -11.53
N ARG A 558 6.24 -3.64 -11.56
CA ARG A 558 5.32 -3.63 -12.72
C ARG A 558 5.14 -5.01 -13.37
N TYR A 559 5.01 -6.03 -12.56
CA TYR A 559 4.94 -7.42 -13.01
C TYR A 559 3.52 -7.88 -13.35
N LYS A 560 3.43 -8.91 -14.21
CA LYS A 560 2.24 -9.73 -14.36
C LYS A 560 2.35 -10.96 -13.45
N PRO A 561 1.23 -11.40 -12.83
CA PRO A 561 1.25 -12.58 -11.96
C PRO A 561 1.87 -13.81 -12.62
N GLU A 562 1.56 -14.05 -13.89
CA GLU A 562 2.05 -15.20 -14.66
C GLU A 562 3.58 -15.20 -14.78
N ASP A 563 4.19 -14.03 -14.99
CA ASP A 563 5.64 -13.89 -15.10
C ASP A 563 6.33 -14.23 -13.77
N VAL A 564 5.75 -13.77 -12.65
CA VAL A 564 6.26 -14.08 -11.30
C VAL A 564 6.11 -15.56 -10.98
N LEU A 565 4.98 -16.18 -11.33
CA LEU A 565 4.76 -17.62 -11.14
C LEU A 565 5.82 -18.43 -11.92
N HIS A 566 6.04 -18.10 -13.18
CA HIS A 566 7.01 -18.78 -14.03
C HIS A 566 8.45 -18.62 -13.53
N GLN A 567 8.86 -17.41 -13.18
CA GLN A 567 10.19 -17.11 -12.67
C GLN A 567 10.52 -17.85 -11.36
N ASN A 568 9.50 -18.16 -10.56
CA ASN A 568 9.64 -18.81 -9.25
C ASN A 568 9.32 -20.32 -9.28
N HIS A 569 9.32 -20.95 -10.47
CA HIS A 569 9.02 -22.37 -10.63
C HIS A 569 7.66 -22.77 -10.02
N LEU A 570 6.67 -21.89 -10.12
CA LEU A 570 5.31 -22.12 -9.60
C LEU A 570 4.34 -22.59 -10.68
N ASP A 571 4.79 -22.81 -11.91
CA ASP A 571 4.01 -23.47 -12.97
C ASP A 571 3.89 -24.97 -12.70
N ILE A 572 2.72 -25.54 -12.94
CA ILE A 572 2.46 -26.98 -12.72
C ILE A 572 3.46 -27.86 -13.49
N ALA A 573 3.79 -27.50 -14.74
CA ALA A 573 4.73 -28.26 -15.56
C ALA A 573 6.16 -28.27 -14.98
N GLN A 574 6.63 -27.14 -14.43
CA GLN A 574 7.92 -27.04 -13.77
C GLN A 574 7.97 -27.90 -12.52
N ILE A 575 6.94 -27.83 -11.65
CA ILE A 575 6.84 -28.61 -10.43
C ILE A 575 6.81 -30.13 -10.74
N LEU A 576 6.04 -30.55 -11.77
CA LEU A 576 6.00 -31.96 -12.20
C LEU A 576 7.38 -32.45 -12.66
N ASN A 577 8.15 -31.62 -13.35
CA ASN A 577 9.49 -31.97 -13.76
C ASN A 577 10.42 -32.13 -12.56
N ASP A 578 10.34 -31.26 -11.57
CA ASP A 578 11.14 -31.35 -10.34
C ASP A 578 10.83 -32.65 -9.58
N ILE A 579 9.54 -33.01 -9.45
CA ILE A 579 9.12 -34.26 -8.81
C ILE A 579 9.74 -35.48 -9.51
N ARG A 580 9.78 -35.50 -10.86
CA ARG A 580 10.37 -36.62 -11.65
C ARG A 580 11.85 -36.77 -11.44
N THR A 581 12.56 -35.71 -11.09
CA THR A 581 14.03 -35.78 -10.82
C THR A 581 14.35 -36.40 -9.46
N ILE A 582 13.34 -36.51 -8.58
CA ILE A 582 13.50 -37.12 -7.26
C ILE A 582 13.37 -38.63 -7.44
N GLN A 583 14.47 -39.37 -7.20
CA GLN A 583 14.40 -40.82 -7.12
C GLN A 583 13.62 -41.23 -5.87
N TYR A 584 12.59 -42.03 -6.05
CA TYR A 584 11.75 -42.59 -4.99
C TYR A 584 12.50 -43.66 -4.20
#